data_45237f8a59015fc510b0a1d4647b6e5b
#
_entry.id   45237f8a59015fc510b0a1d4647b6e5b
#
_cell.length_a   1.000
_cell.length_b   1.000
_cell.length_c   1.000
_cell.angle_alpha   90.00
_cell.angle_beta   90.00
_cell.angle_gamma   90.00
#
_symmetry.space_group_name_H-M   'P 1'
#
loop_
_entity.id
_entity.type
_entity.pdbx_description
1 polymer ?
#
loop_
_entity_poly.entity_id
_entity_poly.type
_entity_poly.pdbx_seq_one_letter_code
_entity_poly.pdbx_strand_id
1 'polypeptide(L)'
;EPLYQLHLVPENAKDLDNLFVRLKAILNITDRKVSYLKRVIKKQKPWEPVIVSENLDWSDFSRINLFLHELEGVKPVVSVARMYPDNSSAHILGYVSQVSAKDLKNKKYLKEMSVPGMAVGKTGLERRLDEEIIGEVGFQRYEVNAFGKRIKQIKVDPGKAGKSFK
;
A
#
# COMPACT_ATOMS: atom_id res chain seq x y z
N GLU A 1 -7.08 12.73 6.28
CA GLU A 1 -8.26 11.89 6.03
C GLU A 1 -7.87 10.41 5.96
N PRO A 2 -8.73 9.49 6.39
CA PRO A 2 -8.48 8.08 6.21
C PRO A 2 -8.52 7.72 4.72
N LEU A 3 -7.55 6.95 4.29
CA LEU A 3 -7.46 6.41 2.95
C LEU A 3 -7.67 4.89 3.03
N TYR A 4 -8.71 4.41 2.39
CA TYR A 4 -9.01 2.98 2.39
C TYR A 4 -8.35 2.31 1.19
N GLN A 5 -7.51 1.34 1.48
CA GLN A 5 -6.77 0.57 0.48
C GLN A 5 -7.12 -0.91 0.56
N LEU A 6 -6.93 -1.60 -0.56
CA LEU A 6 -7.06 -3.04 -0.63
C LEU A 6 -5.75 -3.66 -1.07
N HIS A 7 -5.18 -4.48 -0.21
CA HIS A 7 -3.96 -5.22 -0.47
C HIS A 7 -4.27 -6.69 -0.68
N LEU A 8 -3.52 -7.36 -1.55
CA LEU A 8 -3.56 -8.79 -1.79
C LEU A 8 -2.18 -9.37 -1.49
N VAL A 9 -2.13 -10.38 -0.61
CA VAL A 9 -0.92 -11.17 -0.35
C VAL A 9 -1.06 -12.50 -1.11
N PRO A 10 -0.34 -12.70 -2.22
CA PRO A 10 -0.57 -13.83 -3.12
C PRO A 10 -0.40 -15.19 -2.46
N GLU A 11 0.56 -15.35 -1.54
CA GLU A 11 0.80 -16.62 -0.82
C GLU A 11 -0.39 -17.11 0.02
N ASN A 12 -1.27 -16.18 0.41
CA ASN A 12 -2.45 -16.48 1.22
C ASN A 12 -3.70 -16.75 0.39
N ALA A 13 -3.64 -16.56 -0.92
CA ALA A 13 -4.74 -16.82 -1.84
C ALA A 13 -4.59 -18.23 -2.44
N LYS A 14 -5.52 -19.13 -2.16
CA LYS A 14 -5.49 -20.50 -2.70
C LYS A 14 -5.78 -20.55 -4.20
N ASP A 15 -6.71 -19.72 -4.66
CA ASP A 15 -7.14 -19.63 -6.05
C ASP A 15 -7.27 -18.16 -6.47
N LEU A 16 -6.22 -17.66 -7.13
CA LEU A 16 -6.18 -16.28 -7.60
C LEU A 16 -7.22 -15.98 -8.69
N ASP A 17 -7.56 -16.95 -9.53
CA ASP A 17 -8.51 -16.72 -10.61
C ASP A 17 -9.92 -16.55 -10.06
N ASN A 18 -10.34 -17.41 -9.16
CA ASN A 18 -11.62 -17.30 -8.46
C ASN A 18 -11.68 -16.01 -7.61
N LEU A 19 -10.59 -15.69 -6.91
CA LEU A 19 -10.50 -14.44 -6.14
C LEU A 19 -10.74 -13.21 -7.01
N PHE A 20 -10.12 -13.14 -8.20
CA PHE A 20 -10.35 -12.01 -9.11
C PHE A 20 -11.76 -11.95 -9.67
N VAL A 21 -12.41 -13.08 -9.89
CA VAL A 21 -13.83 -13.12 -10.29
C VAL A 21 -14.70 -12.50 -9.19
N ARG A 22 -14.48 -12.86 -7.93
CA ARG A 22 -15.20 -12.29 -6.78
C ARG A 22 -14.91 -10.80 -6.59
N LEU A 23 -13.65 -10.40 -6.67
CA LEU A 23 -13.26 -8.98 -6.56
C LEU A 23 -13.87 -8.12 -7.66
N LYS A 24 -14.01 -8.65 -8.89
CA LYS A 24 -14.72 -7.97 -9.97
C LYS A 24 -16.20 -7.75 -9.64
N ALA A 25 -16.86 -8.76 -9.06
CA ALA A 25 -18.27 -8.65 -8.67
C ALA A 25 -18.49 -7.61 -7.55
N ILE A 26 -17.54 -7.48 -6.61
CA ILE A 26 -17.66 -6.59 -5.45
C ILE A 26 -17.27 -5.15 -5.80
N LEU A 27 -16.16 -4.96 -6.53
CA LEU A 27 -15.52 -3.65 -6.76
C LEU A 27 -15.59 -3.15 -8.20
N ASN A 28 -16.32 -3.81 -9.09
CA ASN A 28 -16.38 -3.47 -10.52
C ASN A 28 -14.98 -3.28 -11.18
N ILE A 29 -14.00 -4.09 -10.79
CA ILE A 29 -12.64 -4.01 -11.33
C ILE A 29 -12.64 -4.44 -12.80
N THR A 30 -12.00 -3.64 -13.65
CA THR A 30 -11.91 -3.92 -15.09
C THR A 30 -10.97 -5.09 -15.40
N ASP A 31 -11.20 -5.81 -16.52
CA ASP A 31 -10.32 -6.89 -16.97
C ASP A 31 -8.89 -6.42 -17.24
N ARG A 32 -8.73 -5.18 -17.70
CA ARG A 32 -7.41 -4.55 -17.86
C ARG A 32 -6.66 -4.46 -16.53
N LYS A 33 -7.34 -4.06 -15.45
CA LYS A 33 -6.78 -3.96 -14.10
C LYS A 33 -6.40 -5.36 -13.57
N VAL A 34 -7.27 -6.36 -13.75
CA VAL A 34 -6.99 -7.75 -13.37
C VAL A 34 -5.74 -8.29 -14.09
N SER A 35 -5.66 -8.07 -15.41
CA SER A 35 -4.50 -8.49 -16.20
C SER A 35 -3.20 -7.80 -15.75
N TYR A 36 -3.28 -6.52 -15.36
CA TYR A 36 -2.16 -5.79 -14.78
C TYR A 36 -1.74 -6.40 -13.44
N LEU A 37 -2.69 -6.63 -12.53
CA LEU A 37 -2.41 -7.22 -11.21
C LEU A 37 -1.79 -8.61 -11.32
N LYS A 38 -2.28 -9.46 -12.20
CA LYS A 38 -1.68 -10.79 -12.47
C LYS A 38 -0.23 -10.69 -12.93
N ARG A 39 0.10 -9.69 -13.77
CA ARG A 39 1.50 -9.45 -14.19
C ARG A 39 2.38 -8.98 -13.05
N VAL A 40 1.86 -8.11 -12.17
CA VAL A 40 2.59 -7.63 -10.99
C VAL A 40 2.87 -8.79 -10.04
N ILE A 41 1.86 -9.61 -9.73
CA ILE A 41 1.97 -10.80 -8.87
C ILE A 41 3.06 -11.75 -9.37
N LYS A 42 3.14 -11.99 -10.69
CA LYS A 42 4.18 -12.87 -11.27
C LYS A 42 5.61 -12.34 -11.12
N LYS A 43 5.78 -11.02 -10.93
CA LYS A 43 7.10 -10.37 -10.82
C LYS A 43 7.56 -10.15 -9.39
N GLN A 44 6.63 -10.16 -8.45
CA GLN A 44 6.90 -9.95 -7.03
C GLN A 44 7.04 -11.27 -6.28
N LYS A 45 7.57 -11.20 -5.08
CA LYS A 45 7.64 -12.36 -4.19
C LYS A 45 6.26 -12.70 -3.64
N PRO A 46 5.93 -13.98 -3.42
CA PRO A 46 4.59 -14.39 -3.00
C PRO A 46 4.06 -13.75 -1.72
N TRP A 47 4.94 -13.38 -0.82
CA TRP A 47 4.59 -12.72 0.46
C TRP A 47 4.50 -11.20 0.39
N GLU A 48 4.95 -10.60 -0.72
CA GLU A 48 4.86 -9.15 -0.89
C GLU A 48 3.41 -8.75 -1.21
N PRO A 49 2.83 -7.81 -0.46
CA PRO A 49 1.47 -7.35 -0.73
C PRO A 49 1.41 -6.57 -2.04
N VAL A 50 0.42 -6.87 -2.85
CA VAL A 50 0.08 -6.15 -4.08
C VAL A 50 -1.11 -5.25 -3.82
N ILE A 51 -1.04 -3.99 -4.22
CA ILE A 51 -2.15 -3.06 -4.06
C ILE A 51 -3.17 -3.28 -5.17
N VAL A 52 -4.35 -3.75 -4.78
CA VAL A 52 -5.49 -3.96 -5.66
C VAL A 52 -6.20 -2.64 -5.93
N SER A 53 -6.43 -1.85 -4.87
CA SER A 53 -7.00 -0.49 -4.95
C SER A 53 -6.36 0.42 -3.92
N GLU A 54 -6.05 1.65 -4.33
CA GLU A 54 -5.38 2.65 -3.48
C GLU A 54 -6.34 3.59 -2.79
N ASN A 55 -7.51 3.78 -3.37
CA ASN A 55 -8.52 4.70 -2.87
C ASN A 55 -9.90 4.06 -3.06
N LEU A 56 -10.36 3.38 -2.03
CA LEU A 56 -11.72 2.86 -1.94
C LEU A 56 -12.59 3.89 -1.25
N ASP A 57 -13.81 4.03 -1.68
CA ASP A 57 -14.81 4.73 -0.89
C ASP A 57 -15.22 3.89 0.34
N TRP A 58 -15.91 4.50 1.28
CA TRP A 58 -16.36 3.83 2.50
C TRP A 58 -17.34 2.68 2.19
N SER A 59 -18.16 2.83 1.16
CA SER A 59 -19.14 1.81 0.74
C SER A 59 -18.44 0.55 0.25
N ASP A 60 -17.47 0.70 -0.66
CA ASP A 60 -16.69 -0.41 -1.19
C ASP A 60 -15.83 -1.07 -0.12
N PHE A 61 -15.20 -0.26 0.75
CA PHE A 61 -14.43 -0.76 1.88
C PHE A 61 -15.29 -1.58 2.85
N SER A 62 -16.49 -1.10 3.18
CA SER A 62 -17.43 -1.82 4.04
C SER A 62 -17.92 -3.11 3.39
N ARG A 63 -18.22 -3.06 2.09
CA ARG A 63 -18.64 -4.25 1.32
C ARG A 63 -17.57 -5.32 1.31
N ILE A 64 -16.30 -4.94 1.11
CA ILE A 64 -15.17 -5.87 1.19
C ILE A 64 -15.08 -6.53 2.57
N ASN A 65 -15.24 -5.74 3.65
CA ASN A 65 -15.18 -6.29 4.99
C ASN A 65 -16.29 -7.31 5.26
N LEU A 66 -17.48 -7.13 4.69
CA LEU A 66 -18.58 -8.11 4.80
C LEU A 66 -18.23 -9.45 4.15
N PHE A 67 -17.56 -9.42 3.01
CA PHE A 67 -17.18 -10.63 2.25
C PHE A 67 -15.74 -11.09 2.50
N LEU A 68 -15.04 -10.52 3.48
CA LEU A 68 -13.63 -10.80 3.72
C LEU A 68 -13.33 -12.28 3.97
N HIS A 69 -14.27 -13.00 4.59
CA HIS A 69 -14.16 -14.44 4.84
C HIS A 69 -14.12 -15.29 3.57
N GLU A 70 -14.59 -14.76 2.43
CA GLU A 70 -14.54 -15.39 1.12
C GLU A 70 -13.36 -14.94 0.26
N LEU A 71 -12.63 -13.90 0.70
CA LEU A 71 -11.56 -13.26 -0.04
C LEU A 71 -10.19 -13.62 0.56
N GLU A 72 -9.80 -14.88 0.42
CA GLU A 72 -8.52 -15.39 0.97
C GLU A 72 -7.32 -14.59 0.42
N GLY A 73 -6.47 -14.11 1.32
CA GLY A 73 -5.28 -13.33 0.97
C GLY A 73 -5.53 -11.82 0.80
N VAL A 74 -6.78 -11.38 0.81
CA VAL A 74 -7.12 -9.95 0.74
C VAL A 74 -7.08 -9.32 2.13
N LYS A 75 -6.52 -8.12 2.21
CA LYS A 75 -6.43 -7.32 3.43
C LYS A 75 -6.89 -5.89 3.16
N PRO A 76 -8.04 -5.47 3.70
CA PRO A 76 -8.40 -4.07 3.76
C PRO A 76 -7.45 -3.35 4.72
N VAL A 77 -6.92 -2.21 4.29
CA VAL A 77 -5.95 -1.40 5.04
C VAL A 77 -6.47 0.03 5.12
N VAL A 78 -6.46 0.58 6.34
CA VAL A 78 -6.68 2.00 6.53
C VAL A 78 -5.34 2.69 6.60
N SER A 79 -5.11 3.61 5.70
CA SER A 79 -3.91 4.43 5.62
C SER A 79 -4.27 5.89 5.89
N VAL A 80 -3.29 6.75 5.93
CA VAL A 80 -3.46 8.19 6.13
C VAL A 80 -3.04 8.92 4.87
N ALA A 81 -3.96 9.66 4.27
CA ALA A 81 -3.65 10.58 3.19
C ALA A 81 -3.18 11.93 3.74
N ARG A 82 -2.24 12.56 3.04
CA ARG A 82 -1.88 13.96 3.29
C ARG A 82 -3.06 14.84 2.94
N MET A 83 -3.41 15.77 3.82
CA MET A 83 -4.49 16.72 3.62
C MET A 83 -3.91 18.13 3.44
N TYR A 84 -4.40 18.83 2.46
CA TYR A 84 -4.05 20.23 2.19
C TYR A 84 -5.29 21.08 2.43
N PRO A 85 -5.26 21.96 3.45
CA PRO A 85 -6.43 22.78 3.79
C PRO A 85 -6.85 23.75 2.69
N ASP A 86 -5.89 24.16 1.84
CA ASP A 86 -6.10 25.11 0.76
C ASP A 86 -5.42 24.65 -0.54
N ASN A 87 -6.14 24.70 -1.63
CA ASN A 87 -5.66 24.34 -2.97
C ASN A 87 -4.90 25.52 -3.66
N SER A 88 -4.92 26.72 -3.09
CA SER A 88 -4.33 27.91 -3.71
C SER A 88 -2.80 27.85 -3.81
N SER A 89 -2.15 27.09 -2.93
CA SER A 89 -0.70 27.00 -2.82
C SER A 89 -0.07 25.77 -3.50
N ALA A 90 -0.79 25.09 -4.38
CA ALA A 90 -0.35 23.83 -5.00
C ALA A 90 1.02 23.92 -5.71
N HIS A 91 1.36 25.07 -6.30
CA HIS A 91 2.65 25.29 -6.95
C HIS A 91 3.82 25.33 -5.97
N ILE A 92 3.60 25.80 -4.74
CA ILE A 92 4.61 25.90 -3.68
C ILE A 92 4.71 24.57 -2.94
N LEU A 93 3.56 24.00 -2.60
CA LEU A 93 3.46 22.71 -1.87
C LEU A 93 4.03 21.58 -2.70
N GLY A 94 3.75 21.53 -3.99
CA GLY A 94 4.08 20.42 -4.86
C GLY A 94 3.07 19.30 -4.77
N TYR A 95 3.50 18.08 -5.10
CA TYR A 95 2.63 16.91 -5.07
C TYR A 95 3.34 15.67 -4.55
N VAL A 96 2.56 14.73 -4.07
CA VAL A 96 3.01 13.39 -3.67
C VAL A 96 2.60 12.35 -4.71
N SER A 97 3.42 11.33 -4.86
CA SER A 97 3.14 10.18 -5.72
C SER A 97 3.83 8.96 -5.17
N GLN A 98 3.46 7.78 -5.62
CA GLN A 98 4.10 6.54 -5.20
C GLN A 98 5.60 6.54 -5.44
N VAL A 99 6.33 5.85 -4.57
CA VAL A 99 7.78 5.64 -4.68
C VAL A 99 8.09 4.93 -6.00
N SER A 100 8.95 5.53 -6.80
CA SER A 100 9.47 4.95 -8.03
C SER A 100 10.88 4.37 -7.84
N ALA A 101 11.33 3.51 -8.75
CA ALA A 101 12.70 3.00 -8.75
C ALA A 101 13.77 4.12 -8.81
N LYS A 102 13.43 5.28 -9.41
CA LYS A 102 14.29 6.45 -9.46
C LYS A 102 14.40 7.12 -8.07
N ASP A 103 13.31 7.19 -7.32
CA ASP A 103 13.32 7.75 -5.96
C ASP A 103 14.17 6.89 -5.02
N LEU A 104 14.06 5.57 -5.12
CA LEU A 104 14.88 4.63 -4.35
C LEU A 104 16.38 4.78 -4.62
N LYS A 105 16.78 5.18 -5.84
CA LYS A 105 18.18 5.45 -6.16
C LYS A 105 18.66 6.78 -5.58
N ASN A 106 17.80 7.80 -5.59
CA ASN A 106 18.18 9.16 -5.25
C ASN A 106 18.06 9.49 -3.74
N LYS A 107 17.15 8.81 -3.05
CA LYS A 107 16.83 9.06 -1.63
C LYS A 107 17.24 7.83 -0.81
N LYS A 108 18.39 7.91 -0.11
CA LYS A 108 18.93 6.77 0.66
C LYS A 108 17.96 6.26 1.74
N TYR A 109 17.28 7.17 2.44
CA TYR A 109 16.33 6.83 3.50
C TYR A 109 15.15 5.97 3.00
N LEU A 110 14.76 6.13 1.73
CA LEU A 110 13.68 5.31 1.16
C LEU A 110 14.06 3.84 0.95
N LYS A 111 15.34 3.52 0.82
CA LYS A 111 15.76 2.12 0.61
C LYS A 111 15.44 1.22 1.78
N GLU A 112 15.52 1.76 2.98
CA GLU A 112 15.27 1.01 4.22
C GLU A 112 13.81 1.08 4.67
N MET A 113 13.08 2.13 4.22
CA MET A 113 11.74 2.45 4.69
C MET A 113 10.65 2.17 3.66
N SER A 114 11.00 1.88 2.40
CA SER A 114 10.01 1.75 1.34
C SER A 114 9.12 0.51 1.52
N VAL A 115 7.82 0.77 1.60
CA VAL A 115 6.77 -0.25 1.59
C VAL A 115 5.87 -0.06 0.37
N PRO A 116 5.23 -1.12 -0.14
CA PRO A 116 4.28 -1.00 -1.24
C PRO A 116 3.21 0.05 -0.95
N GLY A 117 2.98 0.93 -1.91
CA GLY A 117 1.99 2.01 -1.79
C GLY A 117 2.46 3.26 -1.04
N MET A 118 3.70 3.29 -0.58
CA MET A 118 4.25 4.47 0.07
C MET A 118 4.30 5.66 -0.89
N ALA A 119 3.77 6.79 -0.46
CA ALA A 119 3.81 8.04 -1.20
C ALA A 119 4.98 8.92 -0.74
N VAL A 120 5.63 9.59 -1.68
CA VAL A 120 6.75 10.52 -1.42
C VAL A 120 6.53 11.84 -2.14
N GLY A 121 7.06 12.91 -1.57
CA GLY A 121 7.07 14.22 -2.20
C GLY A 121 7.94 14.25 -3.45
N LYS A 122 7.37 14.67 -4.58
CA LYS A 122 8.06 14.76 -5.89
C LYS A 122 8.59 16.14 -6.18
N THR A 123 7.88 17.17 -5.78
CA THR A 123 8.21 18.58 -6.05
C THR A 123 7.90 19.46 -4.85
N GLY A 124 8.33 20.71 -4.89
CA GLY A 124 8.00 21.75 -3.92
C GLY A 124 8.44 21.46 -2.49
N LEU A 125 7.69 21.98 -1.54
CA LEU A 125 7.90 21.77 -0.10
C LEU A 125 7.73 20.30 0.28
N GLU A 126 6.80 19.59 -0.35
CA GLU A 126 6.59 18.16 -0.16
C GLU A 126 7.88 17.36 -0.38
N ARG A 127 8.64 17.67 -1.42
CA ARG A 127 9.94 17.03 -1.67
C ARG A 127 10.99 17.42 -0.66
N ARG A 128 10.99 18.69 -0.21
CA ARG A 128 12.01 19.23 0.69
C ARG A 128 11.84 18.70 2.12
N LEU A 129 10.59 18.58 2.58
CA LEU A 129 10.25 18.16 3.93
C LEU A 129 9.88 16.66 4.01
N ASP A 130 10.01 15.93 2.93
CA ASP A 130 9.54 14.55 2.79
C ASP A 130 10.07 13.63 3.91
N GLU A 131 11.35 13.73 4.24
CA GLU A 131 12.01 12.94 5.28
C GLU A 131 11.43 13.20 6.68
N GLU A 132 11.00 14.43 6.95
CA GLU A 132 10.39 14.79 8.24
C GLU A 132 8.91 14.41 8.32
N ILE A 133 8.19 14.50 7.19
CA ILE A 133 6.75 14.23 7.10
C ILE A 133 6.47 12.73 7.07
N ILE A 134 7.35 11.93 6.47
CA ILE A 134 7.13 10.51 6.25
C ILE A 134 7.08 9.71 7.56
N GLY A 135 7.82 10.13 8.58
CA GLY A 135 7.93 9.41 9.85
C GLY A 135 8.79 8.14 9.75
N GLU A 136 8.66 7.28 10.74
CA GLU A 136 9.36 6.00 10.80
C GLU A 136 8.40 4.86 10.46
N VAL A 137 8.74 4.07 9.45
CA VAL A 137 7.91 2.93 9.03
C VAL A 137 8.00 1.81 10.07
N GLY A 138 6.85 1.32 10.52
CA GLY A 138 6.78 0.13 11.35
C GLY A 138 7.16 -1.12 10.57
N PHE A 139 7.72 -2.10 11.25
CA PHE A 139 8.07 -3.39 10.64
C PHE A 139 7.64 -4.56 11.53
N GLN A 140 7.37 -5.67 10.85
CA GLN A 140 7.09 -6.94 11.51
C GLN A 140 8.12 -7.96 11.05
N ARG A 141 8.76 -8.64 11.98
CA ARG A 141 9.75 -9.67 11.70
C ARG A 141 9.14 -11.05 11.96
N TYR A 142 9.22 -11.91 10.96
CA TYR A 142 8.70 -13.27 11.02
C TYR A 142 9.83 -14.28 10.84
N GLU A 143 9.73 -15.39 11.55
CA GLU A 143 10.44 -16.61 11.23
C GLU A 143 9.76 -17.29 10.05
N VAL A 144 10.52 -17.71 9.05
CA VAL A 144 10.02 -18.40 7.85
C VAL A 144 10.69 -19.76 7.72
N ASN A 145 9.96 -20.73 7.16
CA ASN A 145 10.53 -22.03 6.82
C ASN A 145 11.35 -21.97 5.52
N ALA A 146 11.96 -23.10 5.13
CA ALA A 146 12.75 -23.22 3.90
C ALA A 146 11.97 -22.88 2.61
N PHE A 147 10.64 -22.91 2.64
CA PHE A 147 9.75 -22.55 1.54
C PHE A 147 9.27 -21.09 1.58
N GLY A 148 9.78 -20.28 2.53
CA GLY A 148 9.37 -18.89 2.69
C GLY A 148 8.04 -18.68 3.40
N LYS A 149 7.38 -19.73 3.91
CA LYS A 149 6.12 -19.62 4.66
C LYS A 149 6.36 -19.12 6.07
N ARG A 150 5.60 -18.12 6.51
CA ARG A 150 5.68 -17.55 7.86
C ARG A 150 5.25 -18.57 8.91
N ILE A 151 6.12 -18.82 9.91
CA ILE A 151 5.87 -19.74 11.02
C ILE A 151 5.46 -18.96 12.26
N LYS A 152 6.28 -17.99 12.67
CA LYS A 152 6.11 -17.26 13.93
C LYS A 152 6.50 -15.80 13.77
N GLN A 153 5.74 -14.94 14.42
CA GLN A 153 6.08 -13.52 14.55
C GLN A 153 7.09 -13.32 15.68
N ILE A 154 8.25 -12.73 15.36
CA ILE A 154 9.36 -12.54 16.32
C ILE A 154 9.28 -11.15 16.95
N LYS A 155 9.07 -10.11 16.14
CA LYS A 155 9.11 -8.71 16.60
C LYS A 155 8.13 -7.85 15.80
N VAL A 156 7.48 -6.94 16.50
CA VAL A 156 6.63 -5.87 15.93
C VAL A 156 7.22 -4.54 16.37
N ASP A 157 7.43 -3.65 15.42
CA ASP A 157 7.72 -2.26 15.65
C ASP A 157 6.60 -1.45 14.97
N PRO A 158 5.79 -0.70 15.73
CA PRO A 158 4.66 0.02 15.15
C PRO A 158 5.07 1.23 14.30
N GLY A 159 6.36 1.61 14.34
CA GLY A 159 6.83 2.84 13.70
C GLY A 159 6.36 4.11 14.43
N LYS A 160 6.63 5.24 13.82
CA LYS A 160 6.19 6.56 14.34
C LYS A 160 5.61 7.42 13.24
N ALA A 161 4.52 8.10 13.53
CA ALA A 161 3.94 9.09 12.62
C ALA A 161 4.94 10.23 12.36
N GLY A 162 4.96 10.73 11.14
CA GLY A 162 5.76 11.89 10.76
C GLY A 162 5.22 13.19 11.37
N LYS A 163 5.98 14.26 11.20
CA LYS A 163 5.60 15.58 11.69
C LYS A 163 4.46 16.16 10.85
N SER A 164 3.58 16.88 11.52
CA SER A 164 2.56 17.72 10.88
C SER A 164 3.05 19.17 10.91
N PHE A 165 3.01 19.83 9.77
CA PHE A 165 3.34 21.26 9.65
C PHE A 165 2.05 22.06 9.47
N LYS A 166 1.90 23.11 10.24
CA LYS A 166 0.79 24.07 10.13
C LYS A 166 1.28 25.34 9.47
#